data_5611f8788790ff34c7a4df07b8a9e90c
#
_entry.id   5611f8788790ff34c7a4df07b8a9e90c
#
_cell.length_a   1.000
_cell.length_b   1.000
_cell.length_c   1.000
_cell.angle_alpha   90.00
_cell.angle_beta   90.00
_cell.angle_gamma   90.00
#
_symmetry.space_group_name_H-M   'P 1'
#
loop_
_entity.id
_entity.type
_entity.pdbx_description
1 polymer ?
#
loop_
_entity_poly.entity_id
_entity_poly.type
_entity_poly.pdbx_seq_one_letter_code
_entity_poly.pdbx_strand_id
1 'polypeptide(L)'
;MSRQFLVFLLTGGTAAVVNFCSRIIYNIWVDFSSAVILAYITGMITAFILAKLFVFKSSQQPIHHSAIFFLLVNLVALLQTWLVSMGLEFYLLPSLGVIRFRSEFAHGVGVIVPVFTSYIGHKRWSFR
;
A
#
# COMPACT_ATOMS: atom_id res chain seq x y z
N MET A 1 11.06 -4.31 -16.79
CA MET A 1 9.85 -4.19 -15.92
C MET A 1 8.62 -4.26 -16.80
N SER A 2 7.62 -5.00 -16.39
CA SER A 2 6.41 -5.16 -17.21
C SER A 2 5.59 -3.88 -17.21
N ARG A 3 4.85 -3.67 -18.31
CA ARG A 3 3.92 -2.55 -18.41
C ARG A 3 2.85 -2.60 -17.33
N GLN A 4 2.36 -3.81 -17.03
CA GLN A 4 1.36 -4.02 -15.97
C GLN A 4 1.88 -3.54 -14.61
N PHE A 5 3.13 -3.85 -14.29
CA PHE A 5 3.73 -3.41 -13.03
C PHE A 5 3.88 -1.88 -12.98
N LEU A 6 4.26 -1.24 -14.10
CA LEU A 6 4.35 0.22 -14.16
C LEU A 6 3.00 0.88 -13.92
N VAL A 7 1.94 0.35 -14.55
CA VAL A 7 0.58 0.86 -14.34
C VAL A 7 0.15 0.63 -12.88
N PHE A 8 0.52 -0.50 -12.29
CA PHE A 8 0.27 -0.76 -10.87
C PHE A 8 0.92 0.31 -9.98
N LEU A 9 2.18 0.67 -10.26
CA LEU A 9 2.86 1.72 -9.50
C LEU A 9 2.17 3.08 -9.66
N LEU A 10 1.74 3.42 -10.86
CA LEU A 10 1.06 4.69 -11.12
C LEU A 10 -0.29 4.75 -10.42
N THR A 11 -1.07 3.67 -10.47
CA THR A 11 -2.36 3.63 -9.79
C THR A 11 -2.21 3.65 -8.28
N GLY A 12 -1.19 2.97 -7.75
CA GLY A 12 -0.86 3.01 -6.33
C GLY A 12 -0.46 4.41 -5.87
N GLY A 13 0.36 5.09 -6.67
CA GLY A 13 0.74 6.47 -6.40
C GLY A 13 -0.46 7.41 -6.41
N THR A 14 -1.37 7.23 -7.37
CA THR A 14 -2.61 8.01 -7.43
C THR A 14 -3.47 7.78 -6.20
N ALA A 15 -3.63 6.53 -5.78
CA ALA A 15 -4.38 6.20 -4.57
C ALA A 15 -3.75 6.81 -3.32
N ALA A 16 -2.42 6.86 -3.26
CA ALA A 16 -1.71 7.49 -2.15
C ALA A 16 -1.97 8.99 -2.09
N VAL A 17 -2.01 9.66 -3.25
CA VAL A 17 -2.35 11.09 -3.33
C VAL A 17 -3.79 11.30 -2.88
N VAL A 18 -4.73 10.46 -3.31
CA VAL A 18 -6.13 10.52 -2.89
C VAL A 18 -6.24 10.35 -1.38
N ASN A 19 -5.51 9.39 -0.81
CA ASN A 19 -5.45 9.17 0.63
C ASN A 19 -5.02 10.45 1.36
N PHE A 20 -3.89 11.02 0.94
CA PHE A 20 -3.33 12.22 1.56
C PHE A 20 -4.29 13.40 1.47
N CYS A 21 -4.83 13.67 0.30
CA CYS A 21 -5.75 14.80 0.10
C CYS A 21 -7.06 14.59 0.85
N SER A 22 -7.58 13.35 0.87
CA SER A 22 -8.80 13.03 1.61
C SER A 22 -8.65 13.29 3.10
N ARG A 23 -7.48 12.95 3.68
CA ARG A 23 -7.22 13.21 5.08
C ARG A 23 -7.34 14.70 5.41
N ILE A 24 -6.81 15.56 4.56
CA ILE A 24 -6.90 17.00 4.76
C ILE A 24 -8.37 17.45 4.75
N ILE A 25 -9.15 16.92 3.81
CA ILE A 25 -10.57 17.26 3.70
C ILE A 25 -11.36 16.75 4.89
N TYR A 26 -11.20 15.48 5.25
CA TYR A 26 -11.90 14.89 6.39
C TYR A 26 -11.56 15.59 7.70
N ASN A 27 -10.32 16.06 7.86
CA ASN A 27 -9.86 16.72 9.07
C ASN A 27 -10.56 18.07 9.31
N ILE A 28 -11.29 18.59 8.33
CA ILE A 28 -12.11 19.80 8.51
C ILE A 28 -13.31 19.52 9.43
N TRP A 29 -13.86 18.30 9.35
CA TRP A 29 -15.07 17.92 10.08
C TRP A 29 -14.82 16.98 11.26
N VAL A 30 -13.76 16.19 11.23
CA VAL A 30 -13.45 15.21 12.27
C VAL A 30 -12.02 15.39 12.76
N ASP A 31 -11.69 14.74 13.88
CA ASP A 31 -10.34 14.80 14.45
C ASP A 31 -9.33 14.11 13.55
N PHE A 32 -8.05 14.35 13.81
CA PHE A 32 -6.96 13.84 12.98
C PHE A 32 -6.97 12.30 12.87
N SER A 33 -7.16 11.61 13.99
CA SER A 33 -7.17 10.14 14.01
C SER A 33 -8.28 9.56 13.13
N SER A 34 -9.50 10.11 13.26
CA SER A 34 -10.62 9.68 12.42
C SER A 34 -10.41 10.03 10.96
N ALA A 35 -9.83 11.20 10.68
CA ALA A 35 -9.52 11.62 9.32
C ALA A 35 -8.52 10.67 8.64
N VAL A 36 -7.52 10.21 9.38
CA VAL A 36 -6.53 9.24 8.86
C VAL A 36 -7.21 7.92 8.47
N ILE A 37 -8.10 7.42 9.32
CA ILE A 37 -8.82 6.17 9.06
C ILE A 37 -9.72 6.30 7.83
N LEU A 38 -10.51 7.37 7.76
CA LEU A 38 -11.40 7.63 6.64
C LEU A 38 -10.64 7.81 5.34
N ALA A 39 -9.51 8.51 5.39
CA ALA A 39 -8.67 8.73 4.22
C ALA A 39 -8.04 7.42 3.74
N TYR A 40 -7.62 6.56 4.66
CA TYR A 40 -7.06 5.25 4.32
C TYR A 40 -8.10 4.40 3.59
N ILE A 41 -9.33 4.37 4.10
CA ILE A 41 -10.43 3.64 3.47
C ILE A 41 -10.71 4.20 2.07
N THR A 42 -10.77 5.52 1.93
CA THR A 42 -10.98 6.18 0.63
C THR A 42 -9.87 5.84 -0.35
N GLY A 43 -8.62 5.89 0.10
CA GLY A 43 -7.46 5.53 -0.71
C GLY A 43 -7.49 4.07 -1.13
N MET A 44 -7.87 3.17 -0.23
CA MET A 44 -7.96 1.74 -0.52
C MET A 44 -9.05 1.44 -1.55
N ILE A 45 -10.21 2.07 -1.44
CA ILE A 45 -11.29 1.94 -2.43
C ILE A 45 -10.82 2.46 -3.79
N THR A 46 -10.15 3.60 -3.81
CA THR A 46 -9.57 4.16 -5.04
C THR A 46 -8.57 3.19 -5.66
N ALA A 47 -7.67 2.65 -4.86
CA ALA A 47 -6.66 1.69 -5.32
C ALA A 47 -7.32 0.45 -5.91
N PHE A 48 -8.37 -0.07 -5.27
CA PHE A 48 -9.09 -1.23 -5.76
C PHE A 48 -9.73 -0.97 -7.14
N ILE A 49 -10.42 0.15 -7.27
CA ILE A 49 -11.08 0.52 -8.52
C ILE A 49 -10.06 0.71 -9.63
N LEU A 50 -8.99 1.46 -9.37
CA LEU A 50 -7.94 1.71 -10.36
C LEU A 50 -7.23 0.43 -10.77
N ALA A 51 -6.96 -0.45 -9.81
CA ALA A 51 -6.30 -1.73 -10.10
C ALA A 51 -7.19 -2.60 -10.99
N LYS A 52 -8.50 -2.65 -10.72
CA LYS A 52 -9.43 -3.41 -11.53
C LYS A 52 -9.55 -2.85 -12.94
N LEU A 53 -9.62 -1.53 -13.08
CA LEU A 53 -9.86 -0.89 -14.37
C LEU A 53 -8.62 -0.79 -15.25
N PHE A 54 -7.44 -0.59 -14.67
CA PHE A 54 -6.25 -0.26 -15.44
C PHE A 54 -5.12 -1.28 -15.36
N VAL A 55 -5.02 -2.02 -14.26
CA VAL A 55 -3.90 -2.95 -14.05
C VAL A 55 -4.32 -4.38 -14.40
N PHE A 56 -5.42 -4.85 -13.83
CA PHE A 56 -5.89 -6.23 -13.95
C PHE A 56 -7.22 -6.31 -14.69
N LYS A 57 -7.26 -5.69 -15.87
CA LYS A 57 -8.50 -5.54 -16.67
C LYS A 57 -9.08 -6.86 -17.13
N SER A 58 -8.26 -7.88 -17.31
CA SER A 58 -8.71 -9.18 -17.82
C SER A 58 -9.24 -10.12 -16.73
N SER A 59 -9.26 -9.68 -15.47
CA SER A 59 -9.74 -10.49 -14.37
C SER A 59 -11.23 -10.81 -14.52
N GLN A 60 -11.56 -12.10 -14.43
CA GLN A 60 -12.94 -12.60 -14.48
C GLN A 60 -13.49 -12.91 -13.09
N GLN A 61 -12.70 -12.69 -12.04
CA GLN A 61 -13.10 -13.01 -10.68
C GLN A 61 -14.25 -12.09 -10.22
N PRO A 62 -15.25 -12.65 -9.49
CA PRO A 62 -16.33 -11.81 -8.94
C PRO A 62 -15.79 -10.69 -8.07
N ILE A 63 -16.46 -9.53 -8.11
CA ILE A 63 -15.99 -8.33 -7.41
C ILE A 63 -15.83 -8.56 -5.91
N HIS A 64 -16.77 -9.29 -5.28
CA HIS A 64 -16.69 -9.52 -3.84
C HIS A 64 -15.49 -10.40 -3.46
N HIS A 65 -15.12 -11.38 -4.28
CA HIS A 65 -13.90 -12.17 -4.06
C HIS A 65 -12.66 -11.30 -4.24
N SER A 66 -12.64 -10.48 -5.30
CA SER A 66 -11.53 -9.55 -5.54
C SER A 66 -11.35 -8.59 -4.37
N ALA A 67 -12.43 -8.06 -3.83
CA ALA A 67 -12.37 -7.13 -2.71
C ALA A 67 -11.81 -7.78 -1.45
N ILE A 68 -12.24 -9.01 -1.15
CA ILE A 68 -11.74 -9.74 0.01
C ILE A 68 -10.25 -10.02 -0.11
N PHE A 69 -9.81 -10.56 -1.25
CA PHE A 69 -8.39 -10.83 -1.47
C PHE A 69 -7.56 -9.55 -1.54
N PHE A 70 -8.11 -8.48 -2.09
CA PHE A 70 -7.44 -7.19 -2.11
C PHE A 70 -7.18 -6.71 -0.67
N LEU A 71 -8.17 -6.81 0.19
CA LEU A 71 -8.02 -6.45 1.60
C LEU A 71 -6.96 -7.32 2.29
N LEU A 72 -7.01 -8.63 2.07
CA LEU A 72 -6.04 -9.55 2.68
C LEU A 72 -4.61 -9.26 2.22
N VAL A 73 -4.42 -9.00 0.93
CA VAL A 73 -3.09 -8.65 0.38
C VAL A 73 -2.59 -7.35 1.01
N ASN A 74 -3.47 -6.38 1.20
CA ASN A 74 -3.09 -5.12 1.84
C ASN A 74 -2.72 -5.31 3.31
N LEU A 75 -3.40 -6.20 4.03
CA LEU A 75 -3.06 -6.52 5.42
C LEU A 75 -1.69 -7.19 5.52
N VAL A 76 -1.38 -8.10 4.60
CA VAL A 76 -0.06 -8.73 4.53
C VAL A 76 1.01 -7.69 4.22
N ALA A 77 0.73 -6.77 3.28
CA ALA A 77 1.66 -5.70 2.93
C ALA A 77 1.92 -4.78 4.14
N LEU A 78 0.88 -4.45 4.89
CA LEU A 78 1.03 -3.63 6.10
C LEU A 78 1.90 -4.35 7.14
N LEU A 79 1.67 -5.64 7.35
CA LEU A 79 2.47 -6.44 8.27
C LEU A 79 3.93 -6.49 7.81
N GLN A 80 4.18 -6.68 6.51
CA GLN A 80 5.53 -6.66 5.96
C GLN A 80 6.22 -5.31 6.19
N THR A 81 5.52 -4.20 5.93
CA THR A 81 6.06 -2.87 6.15
C THR A 81 6.49 -2.71 7.61
N TRP A 82 5.64 -3.12 8.53
CA TRP A 82 5.93 -3.03 9.95
C TRP A 82 7.13 -3.88 10.34
N LEU A 83 7.15 -5.15 9.94
CA LEU A 83 8.23 -6.08 10.28
C LEU A 83 9.58 -5.63 9.70
N VAL A 84 9.60 -5.25 8.43
CA VAL A 84 10.83 -4.82 7.76
C VAL A 84 11.34 -3.51 8.40
N SER A 85 10.45 -2.55 8.62
CA SER A 85 10.83 -1.27 9.23
C SER A 85 11.41 -1.46 10.63
N MET A 86 10.76 -2.27 11.46
CA MET A 86 11.22 -2.53 12.81
C MET A 86 12.54 -3.30 12.83
N GLY A 87 12.68 -4.31 11.97
CA GLY A 87 13.90 -5.09 11.88
C GLY A 87 15.08 -4.24 11.44
N LEU A 88 14.89 -3.35 10.48
CA LEU A 88 15.95 -2.46 10.03
C LEU A 88 16.29 -1.41 11.08
N GLU A 89 15.30 -0.76 11.65
CA GLU A 89 15.53 0.33 12.59
C GLU A 89 16.23 -0.15 13.86
N PHE A 90 15.79 -1.27 14.43
CA PHE A 90 16.25 -1.69 15.76
C PHE A 90 17.35 -2.74 15.74
N TYR A 91 17.52 -3.48 14.65
CA TYR A 91 18.47 -4.59 14.60
C TYR A 91 19.55 -4.43 13.54
N LEU A 92 19.18 -4.27 12.28
CA LEU A 92 20.16 -4.28 11.19
C LEU A 92 20.94 -2.98 11.08
N LEU A 93 20.25 -1.84 11.00
CA LEU A 93 20.92 -0.56 10.80
C LEU A 93 21.82 -0.18 11.96
N PRO A 94 21.43 -0.38 13.24
CA PRO A 94 22.35 -0.14 14.35
C PRO A 94 23.59 -1.02 14.29
N SER A 95 23.47 -2.29 13.90
CA SER A 95 24.62 -3.19 13.81
C SER A 95 25.59 -2.80 12.70
N LEU A 96 25.12 -2.08 11.69
CA LEU A 96 25.95 -1.54 10.61
C LEU A 96 26.50 -0.14 10.91
N GLY A 97 26.18 0.41 12.08
CA GLY A 97 26.64 1.73 12.48
C GLY A 97 25.85 2.88 11.85
N VAL A 98 24.71 2.60 11.23
CA VAL A 98 23.85 3.62 10.65
C VAL A 98 23.03 4.26 11.77
N ILE A 99 23.29 5.53 12.05
CA ILE A 99 22.60 6.28 13.12
C ILE A 99 21.75 7.39 12.50
N ARG A 100 22.32 8.12 11.55
CA ARG A 100 21.64 9.27 10.92
C ARG A 100 20.63 8.78 9.90
N PHE A 101 19.41 9.33 9.95
CA PHE A 101 18.31 8.98 9.05
C PHE A 101 17.93 7.50 9.10
N ARG A 102 18.22 6.84 10.24
CA ARG A 102 17.94 5.41 10.39
C ARG A 102 16.46 5.08 10.22
N SER A 103 15.58 5.84 10.86
CA SER A 103 14.13 5.61 10.77
C SER A 103 13.60 5.84 9.35
N GLU A 104 14.11 6.84 8.66
CA GLU A 104 13.73 7.15 7.29
C GLU A 104 14.12 6.02 6.35
N PHE A 105 15.34 5.49 6.46
CA PHE A 105 15.79 4.35 5.67
C PHE A 105 14.97 3.10 5.98
N ALA A 106 14.73 2.81 7.25
CA ALA A 106 13.98 1.64 7.68
C ALA A 106 12.56 1.68 7.13
N HIS A 107 11.89 2.83 7.25
CA HIS A 107 10.53 2.99 6.75
C HIS A 107 10.48 2.96 5.22
N GLY A 108 11.44 3.61 4.56
CA GLY A 108 11.51 3.62 3.10
C GLY A 108 11.64 2.21 2.52
N VAL A 109 12.54 1.39 3.06
CA VAL A 109 12.68 -0.01 2.63
C VAL A 109 11.42 -0.80 2.98
N GLY A 110 10.85 -0.55 4.16
CA GLY A 110 9.62 -1.20 4.61
C GLY A 110 8.43 -0.93 3.69
N VAL A 111 8.38 0.23 3.07
CA VAL A 111 7.33 0.59 2.11
C VAL A 111 7.60 -0.02 0.73
N ILE A 112 8.87 -0.08 0.31
CA ILE A 112 9.24 -0.57 -1.02
C ILE A 112 9.06 -2.08 -1.14
N VAL A 113 9.45 -2.86 -0.13
CA VAL A 113 9.37 -4.33 -0.18
C VAL A 113 7.94 -4.82 -0.48
N PRO A 114 6.89 -4.34 0.19
CA PRO A 114 5.54 -4.81 -0.08
C PRO A 114 5.01 -4.43 -1.46
N VAL A 115 5.60 -3.46 -2.15
CA VAL A 115 5.17 -3.09 -3.52
C VAL A 115 5.24 -4.32 -4.43
N PHE A 116 6.35 -5.05 -4.38
CA PHE A 116 6.52 -6.25 -5.21
C PHE A 116 5.62 -7.38 -4.75
N THR A 117 5.56 -7.62 -3.44
CA THR A 117 4.74 -8.69 -2.86
C THR A 117 3.25 -8.43 -3.11
N SER A 118 2.79 -7.20 -2.90
CA SER A 118 1.38 -6.87 -3.12
C SER A 118 1.00 -6.95 -4.60
N TYR A 119 1.89 -6.56 -5.50
CA TYR A 119 1.63 -6.72 -6.92
C TYR A 119 1.40 -8.18 -7.28
N ILE A 120 2.28 -9.07 -6.81
CA ILE A 120 2.15 -10.51 -7.05
C ILE A 120 0.86 -11.05 -6.42
N GLY A 121 0.57 -10.62 -5.18
CA GLY A 121 -0.64 -11.04 -4.47
C GLY A 121 -1.90 -10.61 -5.19
N HIS A 122 -1.96 -9.36 -5.64
CA HIS A 122 -3.13 -8.88 -6.38
C HIS A 122 -3.29 -9.59 -7.71
N LYS A 123 -2.18 -9.86 -8.41
CA LYS A 123 -2.21 -10.55 -9.69
C LYS A 123 -2.70 -11.99 -9.55
N ARG A 124 -2.29 -12.69 -8.48
CA ARG A 124 -2.60 -14.11 -8.30
C ARG A 124 -3.93 -14.37 -7.60
N TRP A 125 -4.36 -13.48 -6.70
CA TRP A 125 -5.52 -13.74 -5.85
C TRP A 125 -6.63 -12.71 -6.00
N SER A 126 -6.31 -11.42 -5.93
CA SER A 126 -7.35 -10.37 -5.97
C SER A 126 -8.00 -10.26 -7.34
N PHE A 127 -7.21 -10.29 -8.39
CA PHE A 127 -7.67 -10.09 -9.77
C PHE A 127 -7.19 -11.23 -10.65
N ARG A 128 -7.53 -12.40 -10.25
CA ARG A 128 -7.16 -13.64 -10.89
C ARG A 128 -7.73 -13.85 -12.29
#